data_8cb0c9efa91f2afab931d92af8592eda
#
_entry.id   8cb0c9efa91f2afab931d92af8592eda
#
_cell.length_a   1.000
_cell.length_b   1.000
_cell.length_c   1.000
_cell.angle_alpha   90.00
_cell.angle_beta   90.00
_cell.angle_gamma   90.00
#
_symmetry.space_group_name_H-M   'P 1'
#
loop_
_entity.id
_entity.type
_entity.pdbx_description
1 polymer ?
#
loop_
_entity_poly.entity_id
_entity_poly.type
_entity_poly.pdbx_seq_one_letter_code
_entity_poly.pdbx_strand_id
1 'polypeptide(L)'
;MRITAIDHVQLAMPPGAEAEARKFYEQTLGIPEVPKPPELAKRGGCWFERGGLKVHLGVEAEFRAAKKAHPAFLVEDLSTLKSALAAAGYTMKTDEPLEGYDRIYADDPFGNRIELMERK
;
A
#
# COMPACT_ATOMS: atom_id res chain seq x y z
N MET A 1 -9.87 -17.73 -23.94
CA MET A 1 -8.95 -16.77 -23.24
C MET A 1 -9.70 -16.06 -22.11
N ARG A 2 -9.10 -15.96 -20.95
CA ARG A 2 -9.72 -15.29 -19.80
C ARG A 2 -8.66 -14.71 -18.88
N ILE A 3 -9.02 -13.65 -18.14
CA ILE A 3 -8.19 -13.13 -17.06
C ILE A 3 -8.26 -14.11 -15.91
N THR A 4 -7.13 -14.47 -15.32
CA THR A 4 -7.04 -15.50 -14.28
C THR A 4 -6.80 -14.97 -12.89
N ALA A 5 -6.12 -13.82 -12.74
CA ALA A 5 -5.80 -13.26 -11.43
C ALA A 5 -5.27 -11.83 -11.58
N ILE A 6 -5.11 -11.16 -10.44
CA ILE A 6 -4.36 -9.91 -10.36
C ILE A 6 -2.90 -10.27 -10.11
N ASP A 7 -1.98 -9.70 -10.92
CA ASP A 7 -0.54 -9.89 -10.68
C ASP A 7 -0.02 -8.91 -9.62
N HIS A 8 -0.32 -7.64 -9.80
CA HIS A 8 0.11 -6.61 -8.85
C HIS A 8 -0.88 -5.46 -8.84
N VAL A 9 -0.79 -4.62 -7.83
CA VAL A 9 -1.46 -3.32 -7.79
C VAL A 9 -0.38 -2.25 -7.84
N GLN A 10 -0.59 -1.20 -8.64
CA GLN A 10 0.31 -0.06 -8.69
C GLN A 10 -0.42 1.18 -8.21
N LEU A 11 0.22 1.90 -7.30
CA LEU A 11 -0.22 3.20 -6.82
C LEU A 11 0.74 4.26 -7.32
N ALA A 12 0.26 5.48 -7.45
CA ALA A 12 1.12 6.60 -7.84
C ALA A 12 1.81 7.22 -6.65
N MET A 13 2.94 7.86 -6.89
CA MET A 13 3.68 8.63 -5.89
C MET A 13 4.30 9.85 -6.55
N PRO A 14 4.57 10.93 -5.78
CA PRO A 14 5.26 12.09 -6.34
C PRO A 14 6.74 11.78 -6.61
N PRO A 15 7.38 12.53 -7.52
CA PRO A 15 8.81 12.35 -7.80
C PRO A 15 9.67 12.54 -6.55
N GLY A 16 10.69 11.70 -6.40
CA GLY A 16 11.71 11.86 -5.36
C GLY A 16 11.30 11.44 -3.97
N ALA A 17 10.14 10.81 -3.80
CA ALA A 17 9.60 10.46 -2.49
C ALA A 17 9.74 8.98 -2.13
N GLU A 18 10.73 8.29 -2.72
CA GLU A 18 10.92 6.86 -2.48
C GLU A 18 11.22 6.55 -1.02
N ALA A 19 11.92 7.43 -0.30
CA ALA A 19 12.22 7.20 1.11
C ALA A 19 10.96 7.10 1.96
N GLU A 20 9.97 7.95 1.70
CA GLU A 20 8.68 7.93 2.39
C GLU A 20 7.88 6.69 2.03
N ALA A 21 7.96 6.26 0.76
CA ALA A 21 7.30 5.02 0.32
C ALA A 21 7.87 3.81 1.06
N ARG A 22 9.20 3.72 1.20
CA ARG A 22 9.85 2.63 1.94
C ARG A 22 9.46 2.61 3.40
N LYS A 23 9.37 3.78 4.01
CA LYS A 23 9.01 3.90 5.42
C LYS A 23 7.60 3.36 5.68
N PHE A 24 6.67 3.60 4.77
CA PHE A 24 5.30 3.13 4.91
C PHE A 24 5.14 1.66 4.50
N TYR A 25 5.48 1.34 3.25
CA TYR A 25 5.18 0.01 2.69
C TYR A 25 6.10 -1.07 3.23
N GLU A 26 7.38 -0.78 3.43
CA GLU A 26 8.31 -1.77 3.96
C GLU A 26 8.39 -1.75 5.48
N GLN A 27 8.68 -0.60 6.07
CA GLN A 27 8.94 -0.54 7.50
C GLN A 27 7.67 -0.67 8.34
N THR A 28 6.56 -0.08 7.90
CA THR A 28 5.30 -0.11 8.66
C THR A 28 4.39 -1.25 8.25
N LEU A 29 4.14 -1.44 6.95
CA LEU A 29 3.29 -2.54 6.47
C LEU A 29 4.02 -3.88 6.38
N GLY A 30 5.35 -3.89 6.41
CA GLY A 30 6.12 -5.12 6.42
C GLY A 30 6.25 -5.83 5.07
N ILE A 31 6.08 -5.11 3.96
CA ILE A 31 6.24 -5.69 2.63
C ILE A 31 7.65 -5.35 2.13
N PRO A 32 8.56 -6.32 1.99
CA PRO A 32 9.94 -6.00 1.65
C PRO A 32 10.09 -5.39 0.26
N GLU A 33 10.97 -4.42 0.13
CA GLU A 33 11.29 -3.85 -1.18
C GLU A 33 12.10 -4.86 -1.99
N VAL A 34 11.78 -4.95 -3.29
CA VAL A 34 12.52 -5.78 -4.25
C VAL A 34 13.08 -4.90 -5.36
N PRO A 35 14.21 -5.31 -5.98
CA PRO A 35 14.79 -4.51 -7.06
C PRO A 35 13.86 -4.43 -8.28
N LYS A 36 13.84 -3.28 -8.92
CA LYS A 36 13.18 -3.11 -10.21
C LYS A 36 14.15 -3.50 -11.33
N PRO A 37 13.63 -4.02 -12.46
CA PRO A 37 14.47 -4.21 -13.63
C PRO A 37 15.18 -2.90 -14.02
N PRO A 38 16.44 -2.93 -14.49
CA PRO A 38 17.23 -1.71 -14.72
C PRO A 38 16.53 -0.64 -15.56
N GLU A 39 15.86 -1.04 -16.63
CA GLU A 39 15.16 -0.07 -17.49
C GLU A 39 13.97 0.59 -16.79
N LEU A 40 13.30 -0.14 -15.92
CA LEU A 40 12.16 0.42 -15.14
C LEU A 40 12.67 1.21 -13.94
N ALA A 41 13.82 0.86 -13.39
CA ALA A 41 14.42 1.59 -12.26
C ALA A 41 14.72 3.05 -12.62
N LYS A 42 14.99 3.34 -13.87
CA LYS A 42 15.24 4.71 -14.36
C LYS A 42 14.02 5.61 -14.19
N ARG A 43 12.82 5.06 -14.10
CA ARG A 43 11.58 5.82 -13.94
C ARG A 43 11.34 6.27 -12.52
N GLY A 44 12.15 5.79 -11.56
CA GLY A 44 11.90 6.00 -10.13
C GLY A 44 10.82 5.06 -9.60
N GLY A 45 10.37 5.31 -8.37
CA GLY A 45 9.39 4.46 -7.70
C GLY A 45 10.02 3.25 -7.04
N CYS A 46 9.17 2.43 -6.43
CA CYS A 46 9.60 1.27 -5.65
C CYS A 46 8.65 0.11 -5.86
N TRP A 47 9.18 -1.11 -5.79
CA TRP A 47 8.39 -2.34 -5.77
C TRP A 47 8.53 -3.03 -4.42
N PHE A 48 7.40 -3.39 -3.82
CA PHE A 48 7.35 -4.11 -2.55
C PHE A 48 6.62 -5.43 -2.78
N GLU A 49 7.29 -6.56 -2.53
CA GLU A 49 6.72 -7.87 -2.86
C GLU A 49 7.09 -8.92 -1.82
N ARG A 50 6.12 -9.76 -1.47
CA ARG A 50 6.33 -10.97 -0.69
C ARG A 50 5.34 -12.03 -1.15
N GLY A 51 5.84 -13.13 -1.72
CA GLY A 51 4.97 -14.16 -2.28
C GLY A 51 4.07 -13.60 -3.38
N GLY A 52 2.78 -13.84 -3.27
CA GLY A 52 1.79 -13.32 -4.23
C GLY A 52 1.36 -11.88 -3.98
N LEU A 53 1.82 -11.26 -2.90
CA LEU A 53 1.50 -9.86 -2.60
C LEU A 53 2.51 -8.97 -3.31
N LYS A 54 2.04 -8.15 -4.25
CA LYS A 54 2.91 -7.27 -5.05
C LYS A 54 2.29 -5.88 -5.11
N VAL A 55 3.00 -4.91 -4.52
CA VAL A 55 2.58 -3.51 -4.47
C VAL A 55 3.67 -2.66 -5.08
N HIS A 56 3.35 -1.98 -6.16
CA HIS A 56 4.29 -1.14 -6.89
C HIS A 56 3.92 0.32 -6.71
N LEU A 57 4.89 1.18 -6.51
CA LEU A 57 4.71 2.63 -6.50
C LEU A 57 5.35 3.21 -7.75
N GLY A 58 4.55 3.87 -8.57
CA GLY A 58 5.02 4.50 -9.80
C GLY A 58 5.01 6.02 -9.69
N VAL A 59 6.07 6.65 -10.17
CA VAL A 59 6.19 8.11 -10.12
C VAL A 59 5.25 8.77 -11.12
N GLU A 60 4.52 9.77 -10.66
CA GLU A 60 3.63 10.59 -11.48
C GLU A 60 4.00 12.05 -11.28
N ALA A 61 4.42 12.72 -12.37
CA ALA A 61 4.92 14.11 -12.28
C ALA A 61 3.87 15.07 -11.72
N GLU A 62 2.62 14.94 -12.16
CA GLU A 62 1.51 15.72 -11.64
C GLU A 62 0.67 14.84 -10.71
N PHE A 63 1.29 14.44 -9.62
CA PHE A 63 0.71 13.46 -8.71
C PHE A 63 -0.62 13.93 -8.14
N ARG A 64 -1.58 13.00 -8.10
CA ARG A 64 -2.83 13.10 -7.36
C ARG A 64 -3.05 11.85 -6.56
N ALA A 65 -3.40 12.01 -5.29
CA ALA A 65 -3.72 10.88 -4.44
C ALA A 65 -5.01 10.17 -4.89
N ALA A 66 -4.99 8.85 -4.85
CA ALA A 66 -6.18 8.04 -5.09
C ALA A 66 -6.98 7.95 -3.79
N LYS A 67 -8.11 8.69 -3.73
CA LYS A 67 -8.93 8.79 -2.51
C LYS A 67 -10.18 7.93 -2.57
N LYS A 68 -10.57 7.47 -3.74
CA LYS A 68 -11.72 6.57 -3.91
C LYS A 68 -11.26 5.18 -4.34
N ALA A 69 -10.51 5.09 -5.43
CA ALA A 69 -9.90 3.84 -5.85
C ALA A 69 -8.82 3.45 -4.83
N HIS A 70 -8.83 2.20 -4.38
CA HIS A 70 -7.89 1.76 -3.35
C HIS A 70 -7.72 0.25 -3.37
N PRO A 71 -6.54 -0.25 -2.98
CA PRO A 71 -6.36 -1.67 -2.75
C PRO A 71 -6.85 -2.03 -1.35
N ALA A 72 -7.23 -3.30 -1.16
CA ALA A 72 -7.55 -3.85 0.14
C ALA A 72 -6.60 -5.02 0.41
N PHE A 73 -5.88 -4.97 1.53
CA PHE A 73 -4.94 -6.01 1.94
C PHE A 73 -5.48 -6.79 3.12
N LEU A 74 -5.31 -8.11 3.08
CA LEU A 74 -5.62 -8.97 4.22
C LEU A 74 -4.45 -8.94 5.20
N VAL A 75 -4.76 -8.79 6.48
CA VAL A 75 -3.79 -8.65 7.57
C VAL A 75 -4.04 -9.72 8.61
N GLU A 76 -2.99 -10.30 9.16
CA GLU A 76 -3.13 -11.33 10.21
C GLU A 76 -3.44 -10.73 11.58
N ASP A 77 -2.87 -9.58 11.90
CA ASP A 77 -3.02 -8.91 13.20
C ASP A 77 -3.24 -7.42 12.99
N LEU A 78 -4.49 -7.06 12.76
CA LEU A 78 -4.86 -5.68 12.50
C LEU A 78 -4.60 -4.77 13.70
N SER A 79 -4.82 -5.28 14.92
CA SER A 79 -4.61 -4.49 16.14
C SER A 79 -3.15 -4.03 16.27
N THR A 80 -2.20 -4.93 16.06
CA THR A 80 -0.77 -4.58 16.09
C THR A 80 -0.42 -3.60 14.98
N LEU A 81 -0.96 -3.81 13.78
CA LEU A 81 -0.70 -2.91 12.67
C LEU A 81 -1.26 -1.51 12.92
N LYS A 82 -2.46 -1.41 13.50
CA LYS A 82 -3.04 -0.12 13.87
C LYS A 82 -2.15 0.63 14.86
N SER A 83 -1.57 -0.07 15.83
CA SER A 83 -0.64 0.54 16.79
C SER A 83 0.62 1.05 16.10
N ALA A 84 1.16 0.29 15.15
CA ALA A 84 2.34 0.70 14.38
C ALA A 84 2.05 1.93 13.52
N LEU A 85 0.89 1.95 12.86
CA LEU A 85 0.47 3.09 12.04
C LEU A 85 0.32 4.36 12.90
N ALA A 86 -0.33 4.23 14.06
CA ALA A 86 -0.51 5.35 14.97
C ALA A 86 0.83 5.87 15.49
N ALA A 87 1.73 4.98 15.89
CA ALA A 87 3.06 5.35 16.39
C ALA A 87 3.88 6.08 15.32
N ALA A 88 3.71 5.70 14.06
CA ALA A 88 4.40 6.34 12.94
C ALA A 88 3.71 7.63 12.46
N GLY A 89 2.53 7.96 12.99
CA GLY A 89 1.82 9.19 12.67
C GLY A 89 0.95 9.14 11.42
N TYR A 90 0.62 7.95 10.92
CA TYR A 90 -0.24 7.82 9.76
C TYR A 90 -1.72 7.92 10.12
N THR A 91 -2.50 8.54 9.22
CA THR A 91 -3.93 8.76 9.42
C THR A 91 -4.71 7.46 9.19
N MET A 92 -5.64 7.17 10.11
CA MET A 92 -6.54 6.02 10.00
C MET A 92 -7.99 6.46 10.13
N LYS A 93 -8.88 5.75 9.44
CA LYS A 93 -10.34 5.99 9.50
C LYS A 93 -11.08 4.68 9.57
N THR A 94 -12.19 4.67 10.30
CA THR A 94 -13.15 3.57 10.25
C THR A 94 -14.22 3.88 9.20
N ASP A 95 -14.94 2.84 8.79
CA ASP A 95 -16.07 2.93 7.88
C ASP A 95 -17.18 2.01 8.39
N GLU A 96 -18.25 1.90 7.63
CA GLU A 96 -19.35 1.01 7.99
C GLU A 96 -18.84 -0.40 8.21
N PRO A 97 -19.39 -1.13 9.21
CA PRO A 97 -18.97 -2.51 9.45
C PRO A 97 -19.16 -3.38 8.22
N LEU A 98 -18.22 -4.29 7.99
CA LEU A 98 -18.29 -5.29 6.93
C LEU A 98 -18.35 -6.66 7.60
N GLU A 99 -19.43 -7.40 7.37
CA GLU A 99 -19.61 -8.71 7.97
C GLU A 99 -18.45 -9.64 7.64
N GLY A 100 -17.94 -10.33 8.66
CA GLY A 100 -16.84 -11.28 8.52
C GLY A 100 -15.45 -10.65 8.60
N TYR A 101 -15.36 -9.33 8.79
CA TYR A 101 -14.07 -8.64 8.81
C TYR A 101 -14.05 -7.55 9.88
N ASP A 102 -12.84 -7.35 10.43
CA ASP A 102 -12.45 -6.09 11.03
C ASP A 102 -11.66 -5.33 9.97
N ARG A 103 -11.93 -4.04 9.78
CA ARG A 103 -11.22 -3.28 8.75
C ARG A 103 -11.08 -1.82 9.11
N ILE A 104 -10.05 -1.21 8.55
CA ILE A 104 -9.82 0.24 8.61
C ILE A 104 -9.34 0.74 7.26
N TYR A 105 -9.43 2.04 7.04
CA TYR A 105 -8.69 2.74 6.00
C TYR A 105 -7.49 3.43 6.64
N ALA A 106 -6.39 3.43 5.92
CA ALA A 106 -5.21 4.24 6.24
C ALA A 106 -4.83 5.03 5.01
N ASP A 107 -4.25 6.21 5.20
CA ASP A 107 -3.65 6.95 4.08
C ASP A 107 -2.16 6.63 4.05
N ASP A 108 -1.63 6.37 2.85
CA ASP A 108 -0.18 6.25 2.69
C ASP A 108 0.46 7.65 2.83
N PRO A 109 1.80 7.78 2.76
CA PRO A 109 2.44 9.09 2.95
C PRO A 109 2.01 10.16 1.95
N PHE A 110 1.43 9.74 0.83
CA PHE A 110 1.04 10.62 -0.26
C PHE A 110 -0.46 10.91 -0.30
N GLY A 111 -1.22 10.31 0.63
CA GLY A 111 -2.66 10.45 0.69
C GLY A 111 -3.44 9.42 -0.11
N ASN A 112 -2.78 8.41 -0.68
CA ASN A 112 -3.49 7.30 -1.30
C ASN A 112 -4.21 6.48 -0.23
N ARG A 113 -5.47 6.10 -0.51
CA ARG A 113 -6.25 5.28 0.41
C ARG A 113 -5.83 3.82 0.33
N ILE A 114 -5.65 3.21 1.50
CA ILE A 114 -5.35 1.78 1.64
C ILE A 114 -6.39 1.20 2.60
N GLU A 115 -6.99 0.07 2.23
CA GLU A 115 -7.88 -0.66 3.12
C GLU A 115 -7.11 -1.84 3.72
N LEU A 116 -7.24 -2.03 5.04
CA LEU A 116 -6.59 -3.10 5.79
C LEU A 116 -7.68 -3.91 6.47
N MET A 117 -7.71 -5.22 6.20
CA MET A 117 -8.80 -6.11 6.61
C MET A 117 -8.27 -7.35 7.30
N GLU A 118 -8.89 -7.70 8.40
CA GLU A 118 -8.62 -8.97 9.08
C GLU A 118 -9.89 -9.80 9.10
N ARG A 119 -9.80 -11.07 8.72
CA ARG A 119 -10.95 -12.00 8.79
C ARG A 119 -11.26 -12.34 10.24
N LYS A 120 -12.53 -12.30 10.58
CA LYS A 120 -13.01 -12.73 11.89
C LYS A 120 -13.07 -14.25 11.98
#